data_bfde1dc6c96771dca5e2a1aef9512f08
#
_entry.id   bfde1dc6c96771dca5e2a1aef9512f08
#
_cell.length_a   1.000
_cell.length_b   1.000
_cell.length_c   1.000
_cell.angle_alpha   90.00
_cell.angle_beta   90.00
_cell.angle_gamma   90.00
#
_symmetry.space_group_name_H-M   'P 1'
#
loop_
_entity.id
_entity.type
_entity.pdbx_description
1 polymer ?
#
loop_
_entity_poly.entity_id
_entity_poly.type
_entity_poly.pdbx_seq_one_letter_code
_entity_poly.pdbx_strand_id
1 'polypeptide(L)'
;MKYKPVRDRCCQNEKCQDFKKYGEGNIIRHSKYKTRQGRRRRYLCKTCKKTFCSTKGTRYYRLHKSRSIFDEVVQMTVEGVGISSILRIKRCAWNSIASWQYLACQAAGKFNDHKLKGAELIELQADEIRTFTGTKKKAMWIFVAIEVWSRMWISMLLRNRTRVKKFSWALVQ
;
A
#
# COMPACT_ATOMS: atom_id res chain seq x y z
N MET A 1 -22.26 -26.51 16.47
CA MET A 1 -22.40 -25.07 16.11
C MET A 1 -22.09 -24.84 14.64
N LYS A 2 -23.09 -24.41 13.84
CA LYS A 2 -22.86 -24.05 12.44
C LYS A 2 -22.19 -22.67 12.40
N TYR A 3 -20.90 -22.61 12.06
CA TYR A 3 -20.19 -21.35 11.87
C TYR A 3 -20.72 -20.63 10.62
N LYS A 4 -21.24 -19.41 10.78
CA LYS A 4 -21.67 -18.60 9.65
C LYS A 4 -20.46 -18.23 8.77
N PRO A 5 -20.52 -18.43 7.45
CA PRO A 5 -19.43 -18.04 6.53
C PRO A 5 -19.23 -16.52 6.52
N VAL A 6 -18.01 -16.10 6.24
CA VAL A 6 -17.59 -14.70 6.22
C VAL A 6 -17.31 -14.33 4.77
N ARG A 7 -18.12 -13.45 4.20
CA ARG A 7 -18.06 -13.08 2.77
C ARG A 7 -17.00 -12.01 2.45
N ASP A 8 -16.67 -11.16 3.42
CA ASP A 8 -15.70 -10.07 3.30
C ASP A 8 -14.24 -10.50 3.48
N ARG A 9 -13.98 -11.81 3.47
CA ARG A 9 -12.65 -12.39 3.67
C ARG A 9 -12.36 -13.47 2.64
N CYS A 10 -11.09 -13.58 2.26
CA CYS A 10 -10.59 -14.60 1.34
C CYS A 10 -9.46 -15.41 1.98
N CYS A 11 -9.18 -16.57 1.41
CA CYS A 11 -8.04 -17.39 1.82
C CYS A 11 -6.72 -16.66 1.55
N GLN A 12 -5.80 -16.70 2.54
CA GLN A 12 -4.49 -16.05 2.48
C GLN A 12 -3.34 -17.05 2.26
N ASN A 13 -3.65 -18.28 1.87
CA ASN A 13 -2.67 -19.30 1.54
C ASN A 13 -2.53 -19.40 0.02
N GLU A 14 -1.36 -19.04 -0.51
CA GLU A 14 -1.07 -19.02 -1.96
C GLU A 14 -1.23 -20.40 -2.62
N LYS A 15 -1.01 -21.48 -1.87
CA LYS A 15 -1.21 -22.85 -2.35
C LYS A 15 -2.65 -23.35 -2.27
N CYS A 16 -3.61 -22.49 -1.96
CA CYS A 16 -5.02 -22.86 -1.87
C CYS A 16 -5.74 -22.57 -3.18
N GLN A 17 -6.60 -23.46 -3.62
CA GLN A 17 -7.45 -23.28 -4.79
C GLN A 17 -8.33 -22.00 -4.68
N ASP A 18 -8.72 -21.64 -3.44
CA ASP A 18 -9.51 -20.45 -3.16
C ASP A 18 -8.67 -19.25 -2.71
N PHE A 19 -7.39 -19.19 -3.09
CA PHE A 19 -6.54 -18.06 -2.75
C PHE A 19 -7.09 -16.76 -3.33
N LYS A 20 -7.26 -15.75 -2.46
CA LYS A 20 -7.82 -14.43 -2.79
C LYS A 20 -9.25 -14.40 -3.39
N LYS A 21 -9.95 -15.53 -3.43
CA LYS A 21 -11.35 -15.55 -3.85
C LYS A 21 -12.25 -15.13 -2.68
N TYR A 22 -13.18 -14.22 -2.96
CA TYR A 22 -14.14 -13.68 -2.00
C TYR A 22 -15.52 -14.28 -2.26
N GLY A 23 -16.35 -14.38 -1.21
CA GLY A 23 -17.75 -14.79 -1.36
C GLY A 23 -18.03 -16.29 -1.43
N GLU A 24 -16.99 -17.12 -1.55
CA GLU A 24 -17.11 -18.59 -1.75
C GLU A 24 -17.66 -19.36 -0.52
N GLY A 25 -17.94 -18.68 0.59
CA GLY A 25 -18.45 -19.33 1.81
C GLY A 25 -17.48 -20.29 2.50
N ASN A 26 -16.25 -20.35 2.03
CA ASN A 26 -15.18 -21.23 2.51
C ASN A 26 -14.45 -20.70 3.74
N ILE A 27 -14.62 -19.42 4.07
CA ILE A 27 -14.00 -18.79 5.24
C ILE A 27 -14.97 -18.74 6.41
N ILE A 28 -14.54 -19.26 7.54
CA ILE A 28 -15.33 -19.25 8.80
C ILE A 28 -14.56 -18.59 9.94
N ARG A 29 -15.31 -18.08 10.92
CA ARG A 29 -14.76 -17.56 12.17
C ARG A 29 -14.29 -18.74 13.02
N HIS A 30 -12.99 -18.81 13.35
CA HIS A 30 -12.42 -19.90 14.11
C HIS A 30 -12.33 -19.57 15.60
N SER A 31 -11.40 -18.69 15.99
CA SER A 31 -11.13 -18.37 17.39
C SER A 31 -10.80 -16.88 17.57
N LYS A 32 -10.74 -16.46 18.83
CA LYS A 32 -10.20 -15.16 19.23
C LYS A 32 -8.94 -15.39 20.04
N TYR A 33 -7.96 -14.54 19.92
CA TYR A 33 -6.74 -14.56 20.71
C TYR A 33 -6.38 -13.16 21.18
N LYS A 34 -5.73 -13.05 22.33
CA LYS A 34 -5.30 -11.79 22.93
C LYS A 34 -3.94 -11.39 22.34
N THR A 35 -3.79 -10.12 22.05
CA THR A 35 -2.52 -9.49 21.66
C THR A 35 -2.26 -8.27 22.52
N ARG A 36 -1.07 -7.68 22.48
CA ARG A 36 -0.77 -6.40 23.15
C ARG A 36 -1.70 -5.26 22.73
N GLN A 37 -2.30 -5.35 21.54
CA GLN A 37 -3.20 -4.34 20.96
C GLN A 37 -4.69 -4.72 21.09
N GLY A 38 -5.03 -5.66 21.96
CA GLY A 38 -6.39 -6.13 22.16
C GLY A 38 -6.67 -7.52 21.55
N ARG A 39 -7.95 -7.89 21.55
CA ARG A 39 -8.39 -9.19 21.03
C ARG A 39 -8.45 -9.17 19.50
N ARG A 40 -7.87 -10.18 18.85
CA ARG A 40 -7.95 -10.39 17.40
C ARG A 40 -8.68 -11.69 17.08
N ARG A 41 -9.35 -11.70 15.92
CA ARG A 41 -10.03 -12.88 15.40
C ARG A 41 -9.12 -13.66 14.46
N ARG A 42 -9.21 -14.99 14.56
CA ARG A 42 -8.62 -15.93 13.63
C ARG A 42 -9.73 -16.52 12.76
N TYR A 43 -9.45 -16.70 11.50
CA TYR A 43 -10.31 -17.31 10.50
C TYR A 43 -9.73 -18.66 10.07
N LEU A 44 -10.57 -19.56 9.59
CA LEU A 44 -10.21 -20.85 9.03
C LEU A 44 -10.73 -20.92 7.60
N CYS A 45 -9.89 -21.32 6.66
CA CYS A 45 -10.32 -21.74 5.34
C CYS A 45 -10.73 -23.20 5.37
N LYS A 46 -11.96 -23.53 4.96
CA LYS A 46 -12.48 -24.92 4.94
C LYS A 46 -11.76 -25.75 3.89
N THR A 47 -11.35 -25.15 2.78
CA THR A 47 -10.70 -25.84 1.64
C THR A 47 -9.30 -26.32 1.99
N CYS A 48 -8.42 -25.43 2.44
CA CYS A 48 -7.04 -25.79 2.77
C CYS A 48 -6.78 -26.05 4.25
N LYS A 49 -7.80 -25.96 5.12
CA LYS A 49 -7.74 -26.15 6.59
C LYS A 49 -6.74 -25.27 7.32
N LYS A 50 -6.17 -24.25 6.66
CA LYS A 50 -5.24 -23.31 7.29
C LYS A 50 -5.96 -22.13 7.93
N THR A 51 -5.44 -21.70 9.09
CA THR A 51 -5.95 -20.53 9.81
C THR A 51 -5.11 -19.29 9.51
N PHE A 52 -5.74 -18.13 9.58
CA PHE A 52 -5.07 -16.84 9.42
C PHE A 52 -5.73 -15.77 10.30
N CYS A 53 -4.96 -14.73 10.64
CA CYS A 53 -5.48 -13.62 11.44
C CYS A 53 -6.19 -12.58 10.57
N SER A 54 -7.04 -11.78 11.21
CA SER A 54 -7.83 -10.73 10.53
C SER A 54 -7.02 -9.68 9.78
N THR A 55 -5.74 -9.52 10.09
CA THR A 55 -4.86 -8.53 9.45
C THR A 55 -3.98 -9.13 8.36
N LYS A 56 -3.91 -10.47 8.23
CA LYS A 56 -3.11 -11.10 7.19
C LYS A 56 -3.59 -10.67 5.79
N GLY A 57 -2.68 -10.32 4.92
CA GLY A 57 -2.98 -9.78 3.59
C GLY A 57 -3.29 -8.28 3.56
N THR A 58 -3.18 -7.59 4.70
CA THR A 58 -3.34 -6.12 4.78
C THR A 58 -2.04 -5.45 5.20
N ARG A 59 -1.91 -4.13 4.95
CA ARG A 59 -0.79 -3.30 5.43
C ARG A 59 -0.61 -3.32 6.96
N TYR A 60 -1.63 -3.73 7.70
CA TYR A 60 -1.60 -3.81 9.16
C TYR A 60 -1.09 -5.15 9.70
N TYR A 61 -0.66 -6.06 8.83
CA TYR A 61 -0.12 -7.35 9.26
C TYR A 61 1.22 -7.19 9.96
N ARG A 62 1.38 -7.81 11.13
CA ARG A 62 2.59 -7.75 11.96
C ARG A 62 2.99 -6.35 12.45
N LEU A 63 2.08 -5.39 12.48
CA LEU A 63 2.36 -4.12 13.15
C LEU A 63 2.52 -4.33 14.66
N HIS A 64 3.60 -3.79 15.23
CA HIS A 64 3.84 -3.79 16.67
C HIS A 64 3.12 -2.62 17.39
N LYS A 65 2.73 -1.59 16.67
CA LYS A 65 1.94 -0.44 17.14
C LYS A 65 0.48 -0.55 16.67
N SER A 66 -0.40 0.29 17.21
CA SER A 66 -1.81 0.33 16.81
C SER A 66 -1.97 0.76 15.35
N ARG A 67 -3.11 0.42 14.75
CA ARG A 67 -3.47 0.89 13.40
C ARG A 67 -3.54 2.40 13.33
N SER A 68 -4.13 3.03 14.35
CA SER A 68 -4.26 4.48 14.45
C SER A 68 -2.90 5.16 14.31
N ILE A 69 -1.87 4.72 15.05
CA ILE A 69 -0.53 5.28 14.93
C ILE A 69 0.05 5.10 13.53
N PHE A 70 -0.17 3.95 12.89
CA PHE A 70 0.26 3.75 11.50
C PHE A 70 -0.43 4.74 10.55
N ASP A 71 -1.76 4.85 10.64
CA ASP A 71 -2.55 5.71 9.77
C ASP A 71 -2.20 7.19 10.00
N GLU A 72 -2.00 7.63 11.25
CA GLU A 72 -1.54 8.97 11.57
C GLU A 72 -0.14 9.28 11.04
N VAL A 73 0.80 8.33 11.11
CA VAL A 73 2.14 8.48 10.52
C VAL A 73 2.06 8.65 9.00
N VAL A 74 1.21 7.86 8.34
CA VAL A 74 1.00 7.97 6.89
C VAL A 74 0.39 9.32 6.54
N GLN A 75 -0.62 9.77 7.30
CA GLN A 75 -1.24 11.08 7.10
C GLN A 75 -0.24 12.22 7.26
N MET A 76 0.54 12.23 8.35
CA MET A 76 1.60 13.22 8.56
C MET A 76 2.63 13.24 7.42
N THR A 77 2.94 12.07 6.86
CA THR A 77 3.84 11.97 5.70
C THR A 77 3.23 12.62 4.46
N VAL A 78 1.95 12.41 4.20
CA VAL A 78 1.23 13.03 3.07
C VAL A 78 1.17 14.56 3.22
N GLU A 79 1.03 15.04 4.46
CA GLU A 79 1.08 16.47 4.78
C GLU A 79 2.52 17.06 4.75
N GLY A 80 3.51 16.31 4.31
CA GLY A 80 4.89 16.78 4.16
C GLY A 80 5.70 16.85 5.44
N VAL A 81 5.21 16.29 6.55
CA VAL A 81 5.97 16.27 7.82
C VAL A 81 7.16 15.33 7.70
N GLY A 82 8.38 15.85 7.93
CA GLY A 82 9.61 15.08 7.84
C GLY A 82 9.69 13.96 8.88
N ILE A 83 10.36 12.86 8.54
CA ILE A 83 10.48 11.65 9.38
C ILE A 83 10.99 11.96 10.79
N SER A 84 11.98 12.85 10.92
CA SER A 84 12.54 13.26 12.23
C SER A 84 11.50 13.93 13.14
N SER A 85 10.57 14.70 12.56
CA SER A 85 9.48 15.31 13.29
C SER A 85 8.43 14.28 13.71
N ILE A 86 8.06 13.38 12.79
CA ILE A 86 7.14 12.26 13.08
C ILE A 86 7.70 11.38 14.22
N LEU A 87 9.02 11.08 14.21
CA LEU A 87 9.70 10.32 15.25
C LEU A 87 9.53 10.96 16.62
N ARG A 88 9.73 12.29 16.72
CA ARG A 88 9.56 13.03 17.99
C ARG A 88 8.10 13.04 18.45
N ILE A 89 7.17 13.29 17.55
CA ILE A 89 5.73 13.41 17.86
C ILE A 89 5.13 12.05 18.26
N LYS A 90 5.41 11.00 17.49
CA LYS A 90 4.80 9.66 17.69
C LYS A 90 5.65 8.72 18.53
N ARG A 91 6.85 9.12 18.93
CA ARG A 91 7.81 8.30 19.69
C ARG A 91 7.96 6.91 19.06
N CYS A 92 8.17 6.89 17.76
CA CYS A 92 8.38 5.68 16.96
C CYS A 92 9.82 5.65 16.46
N ALA A 93 10.41 4.46 16.33
CA ALA A 93 11.74 4.33 15.76
C ALA A 93 11.74 4.73 14.28
N TRP A 94 12.82 5.34 13.79
CA TRP A 94 13.02 5.72 12.39
C TRP A 94 12.71 4.59 11.42
N ASN A 95 13.28 3.39 11.65
CA ASN A 95 13.07 2.23 10.79
C ASN A 95 11.59 1.80 10.72
N SER A 96 10.84 1.97 11.81
CA SER A 96 9.40 1.67 11.81
C SER A 96 8.65 2.64 10.92
N ILE A 97 8.96 3.95 11.01
CA ILE A 97 8.31 4.98 10.19
C ILE A 97 8.63 4.75 8.71
N ALA A 98 9.90 4.57 8.36
CA ALA A 98 10.33 4.31 6.98
C ALA A 98 9.67 3.05 6.40
N SER A 99 9.62 1.97 7.17
CA SER A 99 8.93 0.73 6.77
C SER A 99 7.43 0.93 6.56
N TRP A 100 6.76 1.73 7.40
CA TRP A 100 5.34 2.01 7.26
C TRP A 100 5.04 2.91 6.06
N GLN A 101 5.88 3.90 5.80
CA GLN A 101 5.79 4.71 4.58
C GLN A 101 5.92 3.84 3.34
N TYR A 102 6.90 2.94 3.31
CA TYR A 102 7.08 1.99 2.20
C TYR A 102 5.84 1.09 2.00
N LEU A 103 5.28 0.52 3.07
CA LEU A 103 4.05 -0.27 3.01
C LEU A 103 2.85 0.54 2.52
N ALA A 104 2.74 1.79 2.93
CA ALA A 104 1.69 2.69 2.47
C ALA A 104 1.84 3.02 0.97
N CYS A 105 3.05 3.34 0.52
CA CYS A 105 3.35 3.57 -0.89
C CYS A 105 3.03 2.35 -1.77
N GLN A 106 3.39 1.14 -1.33
CA GLN A 106 3.03 -0.07 -2.07
C GLN A 106 1.50 -0.28 -2.17
N ALA A 107 0.77 0.05 -1.10
CA ALA A 107 -0.69 -0.08 -1.11
C ALA A 107 -1.34 0.98 -2.03
N ALA A 108 -0.81 2.22 -1.99
CA ALA A 108 -1.25 3.30 -2.86
C ALA A 108 -0.99 2.98 -4.34
N GLY A 109 0.20 2.46 -4.68
CA GLY A 109 0.53 2.04 -6.04
C GLY A 109 -0.45 1.00 -6.57
N LYS A 110 -0.71 -0.07 -5.81
CA LYS A 110 -1.71 -1.09 -6.21
C LYS A 110 -3.12 -0.55 -6.38
N PHE A 111 -3.52 0.42 -5.56
CA PHE A 111 -4.81 1.09 -5.70
C PHE A 111 -4.85 1.93 -6.98
N ASN A 112 -3.79 2.69 -7.23
CA ASN A 112 -3.65 3.51 -8.43
C ASN A 112 -3.69 2.65 -9.69
N ASP A 113 -2.89 1.57 -9.76
CA ASP A 113 -2.88 0.62 -10.88
C ASP A 113 -4.28 0.01 -11.14
N HIS A 114 -5.01 -0.30 -10.05
CA HIS A 114 -6.38 -0.82 -10.17
C HIS A 114 -7.34 0.22 -10.73
N LYS A 115 -7.21 1.48 -10.33
CA LYS A 115 -8.05 2.58 -10.80
C LYS A 115 -7.75 2.97 -12.25
N LEU A 116 -6.48 2.87 -12.66
CA LEU A 116 -6.06 3.17 -14.03
C LEU A 116 -6.53 2.11 -15.04
N LYS A 117 -6.79 0.88 -14.60
CA LYS A 117 -7.33 -0.16 -15.49
C LYS A 117 -8.71 0.22 -16.01
N GLY A 118 -8.81 0.44 -17.32
CA GLY A 118 -10.06 0.83 -17.99
C GLY A 118 -10.47 2.28 -17.77
N ALA A 119 -9.59 3.13 -17.24
CA ALA A 119 -9.82 4.56 -17.17
C ALA A 119 -9.65 5.17 -18.58
N GLU A 120 -10.64 5.94 -19.00
CA GLU A 120 -10.50 6.80 -20.19
C GLU A 120 -9.65 8.01 -19.79
N LEU A 121 -8.55 8.22 -20.51
CA LEU A 121 -7.67 9.34 -20.31
C LEU A 121 -8.03 10.43 -21.33
N ILE A 122 -8.56 11.56 -20.84
CA ILE A 122 -9.01 12.65 -21.70
C ILE A 122 -7.87 13.63 -21.96
N GLU A 123 -7.15 14.02 -20.92
CA GLU A 123 -6.09 15.00 -21.00
C GLU A 123 -4.94 14.63 -20.06
N LEU A 124 -3.73 14.55 -20.61
CA LEU A 124 -2.52 14.24 -19.85
C LEU A 124 -1.62 15.46 -19.72
N GLN A 125 -1.23 15.78 -18.52
CA GLN A 125 -0.21 16.77 -18.22
C GLN A 125 1.03 16.08 -17.65
N ALA A 126 2.20 16.40 -18.23
CA ALA A 126 3.49 15.91 -17.74
C ALA A 126 4.31 17.07 -17.22
N ASP A 127 5.02 16.85 -16.11
CA ASP A 127 5.90 17.85 -15.49
C ASP A 127 7.21 17.21 -15.00
N GLU A 128 8.23 18.05 -14.81
CA GLU A 128 9.54 17.67 -14.32
C GLU A 128 9.86 18.39 -13.02
N ILE A 129 10.10 17.63 -11.94
CA ILE A 129 10.51 18.17 -10.65
C ILE A 129 11.99 17.89 -10.43
N ARG A 130 12.78 18.95 -10.30
CA ARG A 130 14.19 18.81 -9.94
C ARG A 130 14.35 18.57 -8.45
N THR A 131 15.05 17.50 -8.11
CA THR A 131 15.46 17.20 -6.73
C THR A 131 16.92 16.81 -6.68
N PHE A 132 17.46 16.46 -5.51
CA PHE A 132 18.86 16.03 -5.38
C PHE A 132 19.00 15.02 -4.24
N THR A 133 20.03 14.17 -4.34
CA THR A 133 20.32 13.14 -3.35
C THR A 133 21.57 13.54 -2.57
N GLY A 134 21.38 13.93 -1.29
CA GLY A 134 22.45 14.33 -0.38
C GLY A 134 23.05 15.70 -0.70
N THR A 135 23.58 15.93 -1.90
CA THR A 135 24.18 17.22 -2.31
C THR A 135 23.53 17.78 -3.58
N LYS A 136 23.48 19.11 -3.73
CA LYS A 136 22.94 19.79 -4.90
C LYS A 136 23.63 19.38 -6.23
N LYS A 137 24.87 18.87 -6.16
CA LYS A 137 25.64 18.38 -7.31
C LYS A 137 25.08 17.07 -7.87
N LYS A 138 24.38 16.27 -7.07
CA LYS A 138 23.73 15.01 -7.49
C LYS A 138 22.26 15.26 -7.79
N ALA A 139 21.99 16.02 -8.84
CA ALA A 139 20.63 16.31 -9.28
C ALA A 139 19.93 15.05 -9.78
N MET A 140 18.70 14.87 -9.33
CA MET A 140 17.76 13.85 -9.78
C MET A 140 16.50 14.55 -10.30
N TRP A 141 15.83 13.92 -11.24
CA TRP A 141 14.61 14.44 -11.84
C TRP A 141 13.46 13.46 -11.60
N ILE A 142 12.35 13.98 -11.16
CA ILE A 142 11.10 13.25 -11.04
C ILE A 142 10.23 13.68 -12.20
N PHE A 143 9.95 12.77 -13.11
CA PHE A 143 9.01 12.97 -14.20
C PHE A 143 7.67 12.45 -13.76
N VAL A 144 6.64 13.26 -13.90
CA VAL A 144 5.27 12.96 -13.44
C VAL A 144 4.33 13.14 -14.62
N ALA A 145 3.41 12.21 -14.78
CA ALA A 145 2.27 12.37 -15.67
C ALA A 145 0.98 12.20 -14.85
N ILE A 146 0.09 13.16 -14.97
CA ILE A 146 -1.23 13.15 -14.33
C ILE A 146 -2.32 13.29 -15.38
N GLU A 147 -3.46 12.67 -15.13
CA GLU A 147 -4.68 12.96 -15.88
C GLU A 147 -5.38 14.15 -15.22
N VAL A 148 -5.65 15.20 -16.03
CA VAL A 148 -6.03 16.54 -15.54
C VAL A 148 -7.37 16.53 -14.83
N TRP A 149 -8.35 15.83 -15.38
CA TRP A 149 -9.73 15.84 -14.88
C TRP A 149 -9.92 15.00 -13.62
N SER A 150 -9.39 13.78 -13.62
CA SER A 150 -9.46 12.87 -12.47
C SER A 150 -8.39 13.15 -11.40
N ARG A 151 -7.35 13.91 -11.75
CA ARG A 151 -6.13 14.15 -10.95
C ARG A 151 -5.41 12.86 -10.55
N MET A 152 -5.58 11.81 -11.35
CA MET A 152 -4.89 10.55 -11.12
C MET A 152 -3.44 10.62 -11.61
N TRP A 153 -2.55 10.06 -10.82
CA TRP A 153 -1.15 9.87 -11.20
C TRP A 153 -1.05 8.70 -12.16
N ILE A 154 -0.71 8.97 -13.41
CA ILE A 154 -0.60 7.96 -14.46
C ILE A 154 0.76 7.28 -14.38
N SER A 155 1.82 8.09 -14.23
CA SER A 155 3.20 7.59 -14.16
C SER A 155 4.07 8.51 -13.33
N MET A 156 5.07 7.92 -12.67
CA MET A 156 6.15 8.65 -12.00
C MET A 156 7.46 7.93 -12.25
N LEU A 157 8.45 8.65 -12.74
CA LEU A 157 9.78 8.12 -13.01
C LEU A 157 10.86 9.00 -12.35
N LEU A 158 11.71 8.37 -11.54
CA LEU A 158 12.86 9.01 -10.94
C LEU A 158 14.13 8.65 -11.71
N ARG A 159 14.79 9.63 -12.33
CA ARG A 159 16.01 9.39 -13.13
C ARG A 159 16.98 10.57 -13.11
N ASN A 160 18.23 10.31 -13.52
CA ASN A 160 19.18 11.34 -13.85
C ASN A 160 18.89 11.87 -15.28
N ARG A 161 18.94 13.20 -15.50
CA ARG A 161 18.56 13.87 -16.75
C ARG A 161 19.28 13.34 -18.00
N THR A 162 20.53 12.90 -17.87
CA THR A 162 21.33 12.38 -18.98
C THR A 162 20.79 11.09 -19.60
N ARG A 163 19.93 10.37 -18.92
CA ARG A 163 19.30 9.12 -19.40
C ARG A 163 17.89 9.29 -19.96
N VAL A 164 17.36 10.50 -20.00
CA VAL A 164 15.96 10.81 -20.39
C VAL A 164 15.76 10.90 -21.91
N LYS A 165 16.80 10.85 -22.72
CA LYS A 165 16.67 10.86 -24.20
C LYS A 165 15.77 9.75 -24.79
N LYS A 166 15.20 8.86 -23.95
CA LYS A 166 14.24 7.82 -24.33
C LYS A 166 12.95 7.83 -23.48
N PHE A 167 12.49 9.02 -23.05
CA PHE A 167 11.12 9.17 -22.60
C PHE A 167 10.21 9.32 -23.83
N SER A 168 10.27 8.34 -24.71
CA SER A 168 9.40 8.27 -25.86
C SER A 168 8.28 7.28 -25.55
N TRP A 169 7.07 7.79 -25.31
CA TRP A 169 5.78 7.22 -25.74
C TRP A 169 5.47 5.73 -25.48
N ALA A 170 6.23 5.01 -24.66
CA ALA A 170 5.90 3.65 -24.25
C ALA A 170 4.78 3.57 -23.18
N LEU A 171 4.06 4.67 -22.95
CA LEU A 171 2.97 4.77 -21.97
C LEU A 171 1.57 4.78 -22.60
N VAL A 172 1.50 4.63 -23.92
CA VAL A 172 0.23 4.57 -24.65
C VAL A 172 0.24 3.36 -25.58
N GLN A 173 0.23 2.19 -25.00
CA GLN A 173 -0.24 0.95 -25.61
C GLN A 173 -0.99 0.12 -24.57
#